data_8dab935c5a24e3c178bbfe695d28ade4
#
_entry.id   8dab935c5a24e3c178bbfe695d28ade4
#
_cell.length_a   1.000
_cell.length_b   1.000
_cell.length_c   1.000
_cell.angle_alpha   90.00
_cell.angle_beta   90.00
_cell.angle_gamma   90.00
#
_symmetry.space_group_name_H-M   'P 1'
#
loop_
_entity.id
_entity.type
_entity.pdbx_description
1 polymer ?
#
loop_
_entity_poly.entity_id
_entity_poly.type
_entity_poly.pdbx_seq_one_letter_code
_entity_poly.pdbx_strand_id
1 'polypeptide(L)'
;AYIQNKIDNNLYKGALIKSGQGTLVMTGNNSYTGGTEVKEGSLFGFTESFGSADVNVNGGTFGILATFNDNFTQKGQLNSLVGVARAPIQKANVVVNDGGTYAIVADQDVQVGNLTFNPGSKVTVTSLTDNAFEKAYDGIDQVGTVTADKIEGFNENAVVTPDFALVDHTVTLDGNTLTGILTKNDKTLADYAANSNGVAVANALMADDALLAGLTDATKDEARNTLNSLGNDIHVTANAMTIANGQSLVRAIKDQAIGIDGAAHVADVDGGRARLWLSAVGNWSKMDRAGASKLKADFYTGLVGLEADINANNKVGVFFGAGKTKFKGGHDGKIDSDDLHFGIYGQSKFEPVRLNYGFAYTHQDRDANSALFYKNQAFAASPSYNAKLAQIFGEVAYTGLNLGTVNVEPYVGLAWMHLSADDFSN
;
A
#
# COMPACT_ATOMS: atom_id res chain seq x y z
N ALA A 1 -18.73 -0.78 -19.65
CA ALA A 1 -19.29 -1.31 -20.91
C ALA A 1 -19.96 -0.18 -21.70
N TYR A 2 -19.83 -0.21 -23.02
CA TYR A 2 -20.44 0.79 -23.91
C TYR A 2 -21.59 0.16 -24.66
N ILE A 3 -22.73 0.86 -24.72
CA ILE A 3 -23.85 0.46 -25.57
C ILE A 3 -24.02 1.55 -26.63
N GLN A 4 -23.64 1.22 -27.87
CA GLN A 4 -23.76 2.10 -29.03
C GLN A 4 -25.03 1.86 -29.84
N ASN A 5 -25.68 0.74 -29.64
CA ASN A 5 -26.86 0.37 -30.41
C ASN A 5 -28.12 1.00 -29.82
N LYS A 6 -29.01 1.43 -30.70
CA LYS A 6 -30.34 1.90 -30.33
C LYS A 6 -31.13 0.75 -29.68
N ILE A 7 -31.65 0.99 -28.48
CA ILE A 7 -32.66 0.12 -27.87
C ILE A 7 -34.03 0.57 -28.39
N ASP A 8 -34.57 -0.14 -29.34
CA ASP A 8 -35.89 0.15 -29.91
C ASP A 8 -36.98 -0.63 -29.19
N ASN A 9 -37.95 0.10 -28.69
CA ASN A 9 -38.98 -0.41 -27.80
C ASN A 9 -40.41 -0.26 -28.33
N ASN A 10 -40.59 -0.18 -29.64
CA ASN A 10 -41.92 0.05 -30.22
C ASN A 10 -42.97 -1.01 -29.89
N LEU A 11 -42.56 -2.14 -29.31
CA LEU A 11 -43.48 -3.27 -28.99
C LEU A 11 -43.60 -3.51 -27.45
N TYR A 12 -42.67 -3.02 -26.64
CA TYR A 12 -42.65 -3.28 -25.19
C TYR A 12 -42.21 -2.04 -24.40
N LYS A 13 -42.82 -1.77 -23.24
CA LYS A 13 -42.39 -0.75 -22.31
C LYS A 13 -41.10 -1.18 -21.57
N GLY A 14 -40.00 -1.35 -22.32
CA GLY A 14 -38.71 -1.70 -21.75
C GLY A 14 -38.18 -0.60 -20.85
N ALA A 15 -37.49 -0.97 -19.79
CA ALA A 15 -36.77 -0.09 -18.86
C ALA A 15 -35.29 -0.45 -18.84
N LEU A 16 -34.44 0.52 -18.53
CA LEU A 16 -33.02 0.30 -18.28
C LEU A 16 -32.77 0.25 -16.76
N ILE A 17 -32.16 -0.84 -16.30
CA ILE A 17 -31.73 -0.94 -14.90
C ILE A 17 -30.21 -1.09 -14.89
N LYS A 18 -29.51 -0.12 -14.27
CA LYS A 18 -28.06 -0.20 -14.02
C LYS A 18 -27.83 -0.77 -12.62
N SER A 19 -27.21 -1.95 -12.56
CA SER A 19 -26.79 -2.63 -11.32
C SER A 19 -25.31 -3.03 -11.40
N GLY A 20 -24.71 -3.39 -10.24
CA GLY A 20 -23.29 -3.72 -10.13
C GLY A 20 -22.38 -2.50 -10.17
N GLN A 21 -21.17 -2.64 -9.58
CA GLN A 21 -20.27 -1.55 -9.23
C GLN A 21 -19.56 -0.85 -10.42
N GLY A 22 -19.61 -1.42 -11.62
CA GLY A 22 -18.92 -0.85 -12.79
C GLY A 22 -19.60 0.39 -13.37
N THR A 23 -18.88 1.11 -14.23
CA THR A 23 -19.37 2.25 -14.99
C THR A 23 -19.92 1.83 -16.34
N LEU A 24 -21.09 2.32 -16.70
CA LEU A 24 -21.71 2.20 -18.01
C LEU A 24 -21.84 3.59 -18.63
N VAL A 25 -21.37 3.75 -19.87
CA VAL A 25 -21.58 4.97 -20.67
C VAL A 25 -22.47 4.63 -21.87
N MET A 26 -23.56 5.38 -22.03
CA MET A 26 -24.53 5.23 -23.12
C MET A 26 -24.42 6.38 -24.09
N THR A 27 -24.17 6.08 -25.35
CA THR A 27 -23.98 7.07 -26.41
C THR A 27 -24.98 6.96 -27.56
N GLY A 28 -25.86 5.94 -27.50
CA GLY A 28 -26.91 5.73 -28.49
C GLY A 28 -28.16 6.56 -28.22
N ASN A 29 -28.90 6.90 -29.28
CA ASN A 29 -30.25 7.46 -29.17
C ASN A 29 -31.23 6.31 -28.92
N ASN A 30 -31.85 6.26 -27.75
CA ASN A 30 -32.72 5.18 -27.32
C ASN A 30 -34.18 5.64 -27.23
N SER A 31 -35.11 4.75 -27.51
CA SER A 31 -36.56 5.04 -27.57
C SER A 31 -37.41 4.26 -26.57
N TYR A 32 -36.77 3.62 -25.54
CA TYR A 32 -37.54 2.91 -24.53
C TYR A 32 -38.33 3.89 -23.62
N THR A 33 -39.50 3.42 -23.15
CA THR A 33 -40.45 4.28 -22.42
C THR A 33 -40.68 3.85 -20.97
N GLY A 34 -40.01 2.80 -20.51
CA GLY A 34 -40.15 2.27 -19.16
C GLY A 34 -39.29 2.95 -18.09
N GLY A 35 -38.51 3.95 -18.49
CA GLY A 35 -37.64 4.70 -17.60
C GLY A 35 -36.25 4.06 -17.40
N THR A 36 -35.42 4.79 -16.66
CA THR A 36 -34.08 4.36 -16.29
C THR A 36 -33.97 4.31 -14.77
N GLU A 37 -33.40 3.24 -14.22
CA GLU A 37 -33.11 3.09 -12.81
C GLU A 37 -31.63 2.83 -12.59
N VAL A 38 -30.97 3.61 -11.71
CA VAL A 38 -29.58 3.41 -11.30
C VAL A 38 -29.57 2.94 -9.86
N LYS A 39 -29.20 1.67 -9.62
CA LYS A 39 -29.16 1.02 -8.31
C LYS A 39 -27.77 1.02 -7.71
N GLU A 40 -26.76 0.78 -8.54
CA GLU A 40 -25.35 0.63 -8.12
C GLU A 40 -24.40 1.04 -9.23
N GLY A 41 -23.16 1.40 -8.84
CA GLY A 41 -22.10 1.83 -9.76
C GLY A 41 -22.44 3.14 -10.45
N SER A 42 -22.00 3.34 -11.67
CA SER A 42 -22.15 4.62 -12.37
C SER A 42 -22.78 4.46 -13.74
N LEU A 43 -23.69 5.37 -14.09
CA LEU A 43 -24.31 5.47 -15.40
C LEU A 43 -24.13 6.90 -15.95
N PHE A 44 -23.49 7.00 -17.09
CA PHE A 44 -23.33 8.25 -17.84
C PHE A 44 -23.89 8.11 -19.25
N GLY A 45 -24.27 9.23 -19.84
CA GLY A 45 -24.68 9.22 -21.25
C GLY A 45 -25.25 10.53 -21.70
N PHE A 46 -25.55 10.62 -23.00
CA PHE A 46 -26.25 11.80 -23.55
C PHE A 46 -27.71 11.79 -23.12
N THR A 47 -28.33 12.97 -23.10
CA THR A 47 -29.75 13.11 -22.74
C THR A 47 -30.64 12.16 -23.54
N GLU A 48 -30.41 12.04 -24.83
CA GLU A 48 -31.16 11.15 -25.74
C GLU A 48 -30.88 9.66 -25.54
N SER A 49 -29.90 9.32 -24.71
CA SER A 49 -29.58 7.90 -24.43
C SER A 49 -30.51 7.27 -23.40
N PHE A 50 -31.33 8.06 -22.70
CA PHE A 50 -32.14 7.60 -21.55
C PHE A 50 -33.63 7.42 -21.87
N GLY A 51 -33.99 7.38 -23.14
CA GLY A 51 -35.39 7.20 -23.55
C GLY A 51 -36.25 8.42 -23.23
N SER A 52 -37.58 8.22 -23.10
CA SER A 52 -38.55 9.30 -22.92
C SER A 52 -39.14 9.41 -21.52
N ALA A 53 -38.77 8.57 -20.59
CA ALA A 53 -39.26 8.55 -19.21
C ALA A 53 -38.19 8.99 -18.21
N ASP A 54 -38.60 9.17 -16.97
CA ASP A 54 -37.74 9.66 -15.90
C ASP A 54 -36.55 8.73 -15.61
N VAL A 55 -35.44 9.33 -15.17
CA VAL A 55 -34.27 8.63 -14.63
C VAL A 55 -34.36 8.67 -13.11
N ASN A 56 -34.43 7.51 -12.46
CA ASN A 56 -34.45 7.35 -11.01
C ASN A 56 -33.08 6.84 -10.51
N VAL A 57 -32.42 7.62 -9.67
CA VAL A 57 -31.11 7.28 -9.11
C VAL A 57 -31.31 6.88 -7.64
N ASN A 58 -31.31 5.55 -7.39
CA ASN A 58 -31.71 4.97 -6.10
C ASN A 58 -30.52 4.51 -5.23
N GLY A 59 -29.28 4.54 -5.72
CA GLY A 59 -28.13 4.08 -4.93
C GLY A 59 -26.80 4.09 -5.68
N GLY A 60 -26.79 4.46 -6.95
CA GLY A 60 -25.58 4.64 -7.76
C GLY A 60 -25.32 6.09 -8.11
N THR A 61 -24.44 6.31 -9.06
CA THR A 61 -24.07 7.62 -9.59
C THR A 61 -24.63 7.81 -11.01
N PHE A 62 -25.23 8.93 -11.28
CA PHE A 62 -25.76 9.27 -12.61
C PHE A 62 -25.24 10.64 -13.05
N GLY A 63 -24.86 10.76 -14.32
CA GLY A 63 -24.45 12.02 -14.92
C GLY A 63 -24.81 12.12 -16.39
N ILE A 64 -25.14 13.33 -16.86
CA ILE A 64 -25.40 13.64 -18.26
C ILE A 64 -24.13 14.16 -18.91
N LEU A 65 -23.96 13.84 -20.19
CA LEU A 65 -22.88 14.28 -21.05
C LEU A 65 -23.39 15.17 -22.17
N ALA A 66 -22.71 16.28 -22.46
CA ALA A 66 -22.95 17.10 -23.64
C ALA A 66 -22.13 16.59 -24.83
N THR A 67 -20.88 16.25 -24.57
CA THR A 67 -19.96 15.68 -25.55
C THR A 67 -19.21 14.51 -24.92
N PHE A 68 -18.79 13.58 -25.74
CA PHE A 68 -17.91 12.50 -25.31
C PHE A 68 -16.63 12.57 -26.15
N ASN A 69 -15.52 12.89 -25.50
CA ASN A 69 -14.23 13.05 -26.14
C ASN A 69 -13.42 11.75 -26.08
N ASP A 70 -12.75 11.43 -27.18
CA ASP A 70 -12.11 10.15 -27.50
C ASP A 70 -10.92 9.75 -26.62
N ASN A 71 -10.49 10.57 -25.64
CA ASN A 71 -9.39 10.21 -24.76
C ASN A 71 -9.68 9.04 -23.81
N PHE A 72 -10.89 8.52 -23.82
CA PHE A 72 -11.29 7.28 -23.14
C PHE A 72 -10.80 6.01 -23.85
N THR A 73 -9.97 6.15 -24.90
CA THR A 73 -9.60 5.09 -25.83
C THR A 73 -8.53 4.11 -25.35
N GLN A 74 -8.05 4.17 -24.15
CA GLN A 74 -6.98 3.24 -23.76
C GLN A 74 -7.44 1.79 -23.49
N LYS A 75 -8.72 1.46 -23.50
CA LYS A 75 -9.15 0.05 -23.28
C LYS A 75 -10.25 -0.50 -24.16
N GLY A 76 -10.48 0.02 -25.34
CA GLY A 76 -11.45 -0.63 -26.25
C GLY A 76 -12.05 0.34 -27.25
N GLN A 77 -11.57 0.27 -28.43
CA GLN A 77 -12.10 0.73 -29.71
C GLN A 77 -13.48 1.44 -29.69
N LEU A 78 -13.47 2.76 -29.73
CA LEU A 78 -14.60 3.58 -30.13
C LEU A 78 -14.11 4.76 -30.97
N ASN A 79 -13.68 4.45 -32.19
CA ASN A 79 -13.04 5.41 -33.11
C ASN A 79 -14.03 6.30 -33.90
N SER A 80 -15.28 6.47 -33.52
CA SER A 80 -16.24 7.11 -34.44
C SER A 80 -17.19 8.17 -33.85
N LEU A 81 -17.01 8.64 -32.61
CA LEU A 81 -17.95 9.59 -32.02
C LEU A 81 -17.33 10.93 -31.62
N VAL A 82 -16.23 11.32 -32.27
CA VAL A 82 -15.60 12.63 -32.04
C VAL A 82 -16.49 13.75 -32.56
N GLY A 83 -16.89 14.65 -31.66
CA GLY A 83 -17.33 16.00 -32.04
C GLY A 83 -18.73 16.16 -32.59
N VAL A 84 -19.67 15.25 -32.36
CA VAL A 84 -21.07 15.48 -32.75
C VAL A 84 -21.81 16.17 -31.61
N ALA A 85 -21.86 17.49 -31.65
CA ALA A 85 -22.85 18.24 -30.86
C ALA A 85 -24.25 17.85 -31.36
N ARG A 86 -25.05 17.22 -30.52
CA ARG A 86 -26.42 16.83 -30.85
C ARG A 86 -27.39 17.83 -30.25
N ALA A 87 -28.35 18.29 -31.05
CA ALA A 87 -29.43 19.09 -30.53
C ALA A 87 -30.29 18.22 -29.59
N PRO A 88 -30.63 18.65 -28.39
CA PRO A 88 -31.44 17.86 -27.47
C PRO A 88 -32.85 17.69 -28.04
N ILE A 89 -33.27 16.45 -28.32
CA ILE A 89 -34.60 16.15 -28.83
C ILE A 89 -35.61 16.03 -27.68
N GLN A 90 -35.18 15.59 -26.51
CA GLN A 90 -36.01 15.51 -25.32
C GLN A 90 -35.13 15.57 -24.06
N LYS A 91 -35.48 16.41 -23.11
CA LYS A 91 -34.75 16.53 -21.84
C LYS A 91 -35.26 15.45 -20.86
N ALA A 92 -34.36 14.62 -20.37
CA ALA A 92 -34.70 13.65 -19.32
C ALA A 92 -34.98 14.38 -18.00
N ASN A 93 -36.07 14.00 -17.32
CA ASN A 93 -36.21 14.35 -15.91
C ASN A 93 -35.37 13.39 -15.07
N VAL A 94 -34.75 13.91 -14.02
CA VAL A 94 -33.89 13.14 -13.12
C VAL A 94 -34.37 13.28 -11.71
N VAL A 95 -34.61 12.16 -11.03
CA VAL A 95 -34.96 12.08 -9.62
C VAL A 95 -33.86 11.34 -8.89
N VAL A 96 -33.18 12.06 -8.00
CA VAL A 96 -32.10 11.51 -7.15
C VAL A 96 -32.66 11.19 -5.78
N ASN A 97 -32.78 9.91 -5.48
CA ASN A 97 -33.36 9.39 -4.24
C ASN A 97 -32.28 9.17 -3.16
N ASP A 98 -32.72 8.72 -1.99
CA ASP A 98 -31.84 8.38 -0.89
C ASP A 98 -30.73 7.40 -1.33
N GLY A 99 -29.48 7.73 -1.01
CA GLY A 99 -28.28 6.97 -1.42
C GLY A 99 -27.84 7.20 -2.88
N GLY A 100 -28.67 7.81 -3.73
CA GLY A 100 -28.33 8.17 -5.11
C GLY A 100 -27.44 9.41 -5.17
N THR A 101 -26.59 9.47 -6.20
CA THR A 101 -25.67 10.61 -6.45
C THR A 101 -25.86 11.15 -7.86
N TYR A 102 -26.05 12.47 -8.01
CA TYR A 102 -25.95 13.14 -9.28
C TYR A 102 -24.53 13.65 -9.49
N ALA A 103 -23.91 13.31 -10.61
CA ALA A 103 -22.57 13.75 -10.96
C ALA A 103 -22.60 14.87 -12.00
N ILE A 104 -22.09 16.04 -11.65
CA ILE A 104 -21.76 17.11 -12.59
C ILE A 104 -20.44 16.73 -13.24
N VAL A 105 -20.42 16.63 -14.56
CA VAL A 105 -19.20 16.29 -15.27
C VAL A 105 -18.46 17.57 -15.61
N ALA A 106 -17.23 17.69 -15.12
CA ALA A 106 -16.37 18.84 -15.41
C ALA A 106 -16.10 18.98 -16.91
N ASP A 107 -15.88 20.20 -17.37
CA ASP A 107 -15.72 20.58 -18.77
C ASP A 107 -16.99 20.35 -19.63
N GLN A 108 -18.17 20.23 -19.02
CA GLN A 108 -19.41 19.99 -19.74
C GLN A 108 -20.53 20.92 -19.31
N ASP A 109 -21.29 21.41 -20.29
CA ASP A 109 -22.50 22.17 -20.08
C ASP A 109 -23.68 21.35 -20.61
N VAL A 110 -24.54 20.92 -19.71
CA VAL A 110 -25.66 20.03 -20.03
C VAL A 110 -27.01 20.64 -19.66
N GLN A 111 -28.04 20.18 -20.34
CA GLN A 111 -29.42 20.53 -20.05
C GLN A 111 -30.22 19.28 -19.70
N VAL A 112 -31.03 19.36 -18.66
CA VAL A 112 -31.95 18.31 -18.23
C VAL A 112 -33.37 18.88 -18.14
N GLY A 113 -34.37 18.04 -18.03
CA GLY A 113 -35.73 18.41 -17.67
C GLY A 113 -35.79 18.89 -16.22
N ASN A 114 -36.70 18.35 -15.43
CA ASN A 114 -36.69 18.61 -14.00
C ASN A 114 -35.60 17.80 -13.30
N LEU A 115 -34.91 18.40 -12.35
CA LEU A 115 -33.91 17.74 -11.50
C LEU A 115 -34.36 17.82 -10.05
N THR A 116 -34.72 16.70 -9.48
CA THR A 116 -35.26 16.60 -8.11
C THR A 116 -34.32 15.85 -7.21
N PHE A 117 -33.98 16.42 -6.07
CA PHE A 117 -33.17 15.83 -5.02
C PHE A 117 -34.03 15.49 -3.82
N ASN A 118 -34.24 14.20 -3.57
CA ASN A 118 -34.95 13.74 -2.38
C ASN A 118 -34.02 13.71 -1.15
N PRO A 119 -34.55 13.71 0.09
CA PRO A 119 -33.73 13.58 1.28
C PRO A 119 -32.81 12.37 1.21
N GLY A 120 -31.52 12.55 1.58
CA GLY A 120 -30.48 11.51 1.49
C GLY A 120 -29.80 11.39 0.12
N SER A 121 -30.26 12.15 -0.89
CA SER A 121 -29.57 12.27 -2.18
C SER A 121 -28.27 13.07 -2.08
N LYS A 122 -27.39 12.90 -3.07
CA LYS A 122 -26.04 13.43 -3.09
C LYS A 122 -25.73 14.07 -4.45
N VAL A 123 -24.79 15.03 -4.44
CA VAL A 123 -24.24 15.65 -5.65
C VAL A 123 -22.72 15.59 -5.58
N THR A 124 -22.07 15.31 -6.69
CA THR A 124 -20.60 15.34 -6.81
C THR A 124 -20.15 16.00 -8.10
N VAL A 125 -18.87 16.37 -8.16
CA VAL A 125 -18.22 16.76 -9.42
C VAL A 125 -17.27 15.62 -9.82
N THR A 126 -17.31 15.26 -11.08
CA THR A 126 -16.45 14.19 -11.62
C THR A 126 -15.91 14.56 -12.99
N SER A 127 -14.97 13.79 -13.49
CA SER A 127 -14.55 13.83 -14.89
C SER A 127 -14.56 12.40 -15.43
N LEU A 128 -14.89 12.26 -16.70
CA LEU A 128 -14.76 11.01 -17.44
C LEU A 128 -13.45 10.96 -18.24
N THR A 129 -12.65 12.01 -18.17
CA THR A 129 -11.33 12.12 -18.80
C THR A 129 -10.33 12.57 -17.74
N ASP A 130 -9.15 12.01 -17.73
CA ASP A 130 -8.09 12.38 -16.78
C ASP A 130 -7.66 13.83 -16.95
N ASN A 131 -7.90 14.39 -18.14
CA ASN A 131 -7.48 15.76 -18.50
C ASN A 131 -8.13 16.87 -17.64
N ALA A 132 -9.37 16.73 -17.15
CA ALA A 132 -9.97 17.77 -16.31
C ALA A 132 -9.30 17.85 -14.93
N PHE A 133 -8.95 16.73 -14.32
CA PHE A 133 -8.20 16.69 -13.07
C PHE A 133 -6.77 17.23 -13.24
N GLU A 134 -6.10 16.86 -14.33
CA GLU A 134 -4.77 17.35 -14.67
C GLU A 134 -4.77 18.87 -14.86
N LYS A 135 -5.70 19.41 -15.63
CA LYS A 135 -5.86 20.87 -15.82
C LYS A 135 -6.17 21.58 -14.49
N ALA A 136 -7.06 21.01 -13.66
CA ALA A 136 -7.34 21.56 -12.34
C ALA A 136 -6.09 21.58 -11.47
N TYR A 137 -5.30 20.50 -11.48
CA TYR A 137 -4.01 20.43 -10.78
C TYR A 137 -3.01 21.46 -11.31
N ASP A 138 -3.00 21.77 -12.61
CA ASP A 138 -2.20 22.83 -13.22
C ASP A 138 -2.69 24.25 -12.90
N GLY A 139 -3.76 24.37 -12.12
CA GLY A 139 -4.32 25.64 -11.69
C GLY A 139 -5.33 26.26 -12.67
N ILE A 140 -5.87 25.43 -13.59
CA ILE A 140 -6.92 25.82 -14.52
C ILE A 140 -8.23 25.21 -14.02
N ASP A 141 -9.06 26.01 -13.37
CA ASP A 141 -10.35 25.57 -12.86
C ASP A 141 -11.19 24.91 -13.95
N GLN A 142 -11.76 23.76 -13.64
CA GLN A 142 -12.60 23.01 -14.56
C GLN A 142 -14.04 23.11 -14.12
N VAL A 143 -14.86 23.71 -14.96
CA VAL A 143 -16.25 24.02 -14.65
C VAL A 143 -17.17 23.13 -15.46
N GLY A 144 -18.14 22.52 -14.77
CA GLY A 144 -19.25 21.81 -15.41
C GLY A 144 -20.57 22.44 -14.97
N THR A 145 -21.53 22.59 -15.87
CA THR A 145 -22.85 23.15 -15.56
C THR A 145 -23.97 22.19 -15.93
N VAL A 146 -25.01 22.19 -15.10
CA VAL A 146 -26.27 21.48 -15.34
C VAL A 146 -27.41 22.47 -15.21
N THR A 147 -28.00 22.85 -16.33
CA THR A 147 -29.18 23.69 -16.35
C THR A 147 -30.44 22.84 -16.48
N ALA A 148 -31.36 22.95 -15.54
CA ALA A 148 -32.63 22.25 -15.56
C ALA A 148 -33.80 23.18 -15.85
N ASP A 149 -34.95 22.63 -16.28
CA ASP A 149 -36.20 23.40 -16.36
C ASP A 149 -36.65 23.80 -14.94
N LYS A 150 -36.40 22.94 -13.94
CA LYS A 150 -36.61 23.18 -12.53
C LYS A 150 -35.65 22.36 -11.69
N ILE A 151 -35.09 22.93 -10.63
CA ILE A 151 -34.31 22.24 -9.62
C ILE A 151 -35.05 22.28 -8.28
N GLU A 152 -35.27 21.15 -7.65
CA GLU A 152 -35.94 21.01 -6.35
C GLU A 152 -35.14 20.20 -5.37
N GLY A 153 -35.17 20.57 -4.09
CA GLY A 153 -34.60 19.78 -2.99
C GLY A 153 -33.09 19.78 -2.91
N PHE A 154 -32.39 20.57 -3.73
CA PHE A 154 -30.93 20.66 -3.65
C PHE A 154 -30.49 21.20 -2.28
N ASN A 155 -29.49 20.57 -1.71
CA ASN A 155 -28.89 20.96 -0.43
C ASN A 155 -27.37 21.00 -0.59
N GLU A 156 -26.76 22.16 -0.37
CA GLU A 156 -25.30 22.34 -0.46
C GLU A 156 -24.52 21.41 0.49
N ASN A 157 -25.12 21.02 1.63
CA ASN A 157 -24.51 20.04 2.56
C ASN A 157 -24.55 18.59 2.06
N ALA A 158 -25.26 18.31 0.98
CA ALA A 158 -25.33 16.99 0.35
C ALA A 158 -24.23 16.75 -0.70
N VAL A 159 -23.28 17.69 -0.86
CA VAL A 159 -22.13 17.51 -1.74
C VAL A 159 -21.26 16.41 -1.18
N VAL A 160 -21.27 15.28 -1.88
CA VAL A 160 -20.39 14.16 -1.56
C VAL A 160 -19.08 14.35 -2.29
N THR A 161 -18.09 14.56 -1.54
CA THR A 161 -16.73 14.54 -2.00
C THR A 161 -16.23 13.09 -2.10
N PRO A 162 -15.79 12.58 -3.27
CA PRO A 162 -14.62 11.77 -3.24
C PRO A 162 -13.53 12.66 -2.63
N ASP A 163 -12.86 12.17 -1.62
CA ASP A 163 -11.85 12.92 -0.87
C ASP A 163 -10.56 12.90 -1.71
N PHE A 164 -10.51 13.71 -2.78
CA PHE A 164 -9.38 13.80 -3.69
C PHE A 164 -8.13 14.31 -2.96
N ALA A 165 -6.98 13.81 -3.36
CA ALA A 165 -5.71 14.16 -2.74
C ALA A 165 -5.23 15.56 -3.18
N LEU A 166 -5.35 15.88 -4.46
CA LEU A 166 -4.68 17.02 -5.08
C LEU A 166 -5.63 18.10 -5.60
N VAL A 167 -6.92 17.81 -5.61
CA VAL A 167 -7.98 18.68 -6.16
C VAL A 167 -9.11 18.79 -5.16
N ASP A 168 -9.66 19.98 -5.03
CA ASP A 168 -10.92 20.23 -4.33
C ASP A 168 -12.06 20.40 -5.35
N HIS A 169 -13.29 20.26 -4.89
CA HIS A 169 -14.44 20.60 -5.73
C HIS A 169 -15.51 21.32 -4.93
N THR A 170 -16.27 22.15 -5.63
CA THR A 170 -17.40 22.87 -5.09
C THR A 170 -18.61 22.70 -6.00
N VAL A 171 -19.81 22.75 -5.40
CA VAL A 171 -21.07 22.77 -6.15
C VAL A 171 -21.93 23.93 -5.63
N THR A 172 -22.40 24.75 -6.53
CA THR A 172 -23.28 25.88 -6.23
C THR A 172 -24.54 25.82 -7.08
N LEU A 173 -25.64 26.35 -6.55
CA LEU A 173 -26.91 26.51 -7.26
C LEU A 173 -27.19 28.02 -7.46
N ASP A 174 -27.35 28.41 -8.72
CA ASP A 174 -27.82 29.72 -9.06
C ASP A 174 -29.06 29.59 -9.99
N GLY A 175 -30.21 29.99 -9.49
CA GLY A 175 -31.48 29.82 -10.18
C GLY A 175 -31.75 28.32 -10.48
N ASN A 176 -31.75 27.99 -11.75
CA ASN A 176 -31.94 26.62 -12.25
C ASN A 176 -30.67 26.00 -12.80
N THR A 177 -29.50 26.50 -12.40
CA THR A 177 -28.21 25.98 -12.86
C THR A 177 -27.36 25.55 -11.67
N LEU A 178 -26.99 24.27 -11.65
CA LEU A 178 -25.94 23.75 -10.79
C LEU A 178 -24.60 23.93 -11.48
N THR A 179 -23.63 24.50 -10.76
CA THR A 179 -22.26 24.66 -11.23
C THR A 179 -21.34 23.86 -10.34
N GLY A 180 -20.62 22.94 -10.94
CA GLY A 180 -19.58 22.16 -10.29
C GLY A 180 -18.21 22.62 -10.76
N ILE A 181 -17.26 22.82 -9.84
CA ILE A 181 -15.92 23.31 -10.14
C ILE A 181 -14.90 22.39 -9.51
N LEU A 182 -13.91 21.95 -10.30
CA LEU A 182 -12.68 21.32 -9.81
C LEU A 182 -11.58 22.37 -9.77
N THR A 183 -10.91 22.48 -8.63
CA THR A 183 -9.81 23.44 -8.39
C THR A 183 -8.60 22.75 -7.78
N LYS A 184 -7.40 23.27 -8.03
CA LYS A 184 -6.20 22.84 -7.30
C LYS A 184 -6.37 23.10 -5.80
N ASN A 185 -6.00 22.14 -4.97
CA ASN A 185 -5.86 22.39 -3.53
C ASN A 185 -4.42 22.74 -3.14
N ASP A 186 -4.18 22.98 -1.85
CA ASP A 186 -2.88 23.37 -1.29
C ASP A 186 -1.97 22.16 -0.96
N LYS A 187 -2.40 20.93 -1.29
CA LYS A 187 -1.71 19.69 -0.95
C LYS A 187 -0.81 19.21 -2.07
N THR A 188 0.16 18.41 -1.67
CA THR A 188 1.05 17.64 -2.54
C THR A 188 0.94 16.17 -2.18
N LEU A 189 1.43 15.27 -3.03
CA LEU A 189 1.48 13.85 -2.68
C LEU A 189 2.27 13.60 -1.39
N ALA A 190 3.29 14.40 -1.11
CA ALA A 190 4.11 14.26 0.09
C ALA A 190 3.31 14.46 1.40
N ASP A 191 2.21 15.22 1.37
CA ASP A 191 1.33 15.43 2.53
C ASP A 191 0.60 14.14 2.97
N TYR A 192 0.54 13.14 2.10
CA TYR A 192 -0.11 11.86 2.36
C TYR A 192 0.88 10.74 2.70
N ALA A 193 2.17 11.03 2.69
CA ALA A 193 3.21 10.06 3.02
C ALA A 193 3.26 9.77 4.52
N ALA A 194 3.37 8.49 4.88
CA ALA A 194 3.46 8.07 6.28
C ALA A 194 4.87 8.23 6.88
N ASN A 195 5.90 8.32 6.05
CA ASN A 195 7.31 8.35 6.46
C ASN A 195 8.21 8.99 5.38
N SER A 196 9.49 9.12 5.65
CA SER A 196 10.48 9.73 4.75
C SER A 196 10.62 8.99 3.41
N ASN A 197 10.45 7.66 3.39
CA ASN A 197 10.50 6.88 2.15
C ASN A 197 9.29 7.21 1.27
N GLY A 198 8.09 7.30 1.88
CA GLY A 198 6.88 7.74 1.20
C GLY A 198 7.03 9.16 0.63
N VAL A 199 7.69 10.08 1.37
CA VAL A 199 8.01 11.43 0.86
C VAL A 199 8.94 11.38 -0.35
N ALA A 200 9.98 10.53 -0.32
CA ALA A 200 10.89 10.36 -1.45
C ALA A 200 10.16 9.82 -2.70
N VAL A 201 9.27 8.83 -2.50
CA VAL A 201 8.40 8.31 -3.58
C VAL A 201 7.48 9.40 -4.10
N ALA A 202 6.82 10.17 -3.23
CA ALA A 202 5.95 11.28 -3.62
C ALA A 202 6.70 12.28 -4.50
N ASN A 203 7.90 12.67 -4.11
CA ASN A 203 8.74 13.58 -4.89
C ASN A 203 9.15 13.00 -6.25
N ALA A 204 9.44 11.69 -6.30
CA ALA A 204 9.76 11.03 -7.58
C ALA A 204 8.55 10.95 -8.51
N LEU A 205 7.34 10.64 -7.98
CA LEU A 205 6.10 10.62 -8.74
C LEU A 205 5.72 12.01 -9.24
N MET A 206 5.93 13.06 -8.43
CA MET A 206 5.67 14.45 -8.83
C MET A 206 6.69 15.00 -9.83
N ALA A 207 7.85 14.38 -9.97
CA ALA A 207 8.87 14.76 -10.96
C ALA A 207 8.66 14.10 -12.33
N ASP A 208 7.74 13.16 -12.45
CA ASP A 208 7.35 12.48 -13.68
C ASP A 208 5.92 12.86 -14.06
N ASP A 209 5.77 13.69 -15.10
CA ASP A 209 4.49 14.23 -15.51
C ASP A 209 3.46 13.13 -15.85
N ALA A 210 3.90 12.00 -16.43
CA ALA A 210 3.00 10.92 -16.81
C ALA A 210 2.48 10.14 -15.59
N LEU A 211 3.34 9.90 -14.60
CA LEU A 211 2.94 9.26 -13.34
C LEU A 211 2.07 10.19 -12.50
N LEU A 212 2.41 11.48 -12.46
CA LEU A 212 1.62 12.47 -11.74
C LEU A 212 0.22 12.63 -12.36
N ALA A 213 0.11 12.75 -13.68
CA ALA A 213 -1.17 12.84 -14.38
C ALA A 213 -2.13 11.71 -14.00
N GLY A 214 -1.61 10.48 -13.88
CA GLY A 214 -2.40 9.32 -13.43
C GLY A 214 -2.85 9.37 -11.96
N LEU A 215 -2.35 10.32 -11.16
CA LEU A 215 -2.69 10.48 -9.73
C LEU A 215 -3.48 11.76 -9.42
N THR A 216 -3.73 12.62 -10.39
CA THR A 216 -4.44 13.90 -10.16
C THR A 216 -5.87 13.69 -9.69
N ASP A 217 -6.52 12.60 -10.07
CA ASP A 217 -7.87 12.20 -9.65
C ASP A 217 -7.86 11.14 -8.52
N ALA A 218 -6.68 10.86 -7.95
CA ALA A 218 -6.57 9.91 -6.84
C ALA A 218 -7.25 10.47 -5.57
N THR A 219 -7.96 9.60 -4.87
CA THR A 219 -8.45 9.90 -3.53
C THR A 219 -7.30 9.93 -2.53
N LYS A 220 -7.50 10.53 -1.36
CA LYS A 220 -6.51 10.56 -0.27
C LYS A 220 -6.05 9.17 0.14
N ASP A 221 -6.97 8.19 0.14
CA ASP A 221 -6.64 6.81 0.50
C ASP A 221 -5.85 6.11 -0.61
N GLU A 222 -6.17 6.35 -1.87
CA GLU A 222 -5.39 5.84 -3.01
C GLU A 222 -3.98 6.43 -3.03
N ALA A 223 -3.83 7.73 -2.78
CA ALA A 223 -2.53 8.38 -2.66
C ALA A 223 -1.71 7.76 -1.52
N ARG A 224 -2.29 7.60 -0.32
CA ARG A 224 -1.62 6.95 0.81
C ARG A 224 -1.21 5.51 0.49
N ASN A 225 -2.10 4.72 -0.10
CA ASN A 225 -1.81 3.33 -0.44
C ASN A 225 -0.70 3.23 -1.48
N THR A 226 -0.71 4.08 -2.50
CA THR A 226 0.36 4.18 -3.48
C THR A 226 1.69 4.48 -2.82
N LEU A 227 1.77 5.54 -2.02
CA LEU A 227 3.01 5.96 -1.36
C LEU A 227 3.53 4.92 -0.36
N ASN A 228 2.63 4.30 0.43
CA ASN A 228 3.02 3.31 1.43
C ASN A 228 3.49 2.01 0.80
N SER A 229 2.91 1.59 -0.32
CA SER A 229 3.31 0.37 -1.01
C SER A 229 4.62 0.55 -1.80
N LEU A 230 4.78 1.66 -2.50
CA LEU A 230 5.98 1.98 -3.26
C LEU A 230 7.15 2.37 -2.36
N GLY A 231 6.88 3.00 -1.21
CA GLY A 231 7.88 3.34 -0.20
C GLY A 231 8.47 2.15 0.55
N ASN A 232 7.92 0.99 0.37
CA ASN A 232 8.26 -0.36 0.80
C ASN A 232 9.36 -0.46 1.88
N ASP A 233 9.01 -0.10 3.11
CA ASP A 233 9.92 -0.09 4.25
C ASP A 233 10.17 -1.48 4.89
N ILE A 234 9.50 -2.54 4.36
CA ILE A 234 9.66 -3.91 4.86
C ILE A 234 11.11 -4.37 4.79
N HIS A 235 11.84 -4.04 3.72
CA HIS A 235 13.24 -4.41 3.53
C HIS A 235 14.15 -3.71 4.53
N VAL A 236 13.93 -2.42 4.78
CA VAL A 236 14.71 -1.63 5.76
C VAL A 236 14.45 -2.15 7.17
N THR A 237 13.18 -2.41 7.50
CA THR A 237 12.81 -2.93 8.82
C THR A 237 13.30 -4.37 9.01
N ALA A 238 13.27 -5.22 7.97
CA ALA A 238 13.86 -6.56 7.99
C ALA A 238 15.37 -6.52 8.26
N ASN A 239 16.09 -5.55 7.68
CA ASN A 239 17.51 -5.35 7.97
C ASN A 239 17.77 -5.01 9.44
N ALA A 240 16.96 -4.14 10.06
CA ALA A 240 17.06 -3.83 11.48
C ALA A 240 16.78 -5.06 12.37
N MET A 241 15.77 -5.88 11.99
CA MET A 241 15.46 -7.12 12.71
C MET A 241 16.53 -8.19 12.51
N THR A 242 17.20 -8.23 11.37
CA THR A 242 18.36 -9.12 11.13
C THR A 242 19.51 -8.81 12.08
N ILE A 243 19.78 -7.54 12.35
CA ILE A 243 20.77 -7.13 13.35
C ILE A 243 20.36 -7.63 14.75
N ALA A 244 19.08 -7.52 15.12
CA ALA A 244 18.57 -8.02 16.41
C ALA A 244 18.67 -9.56 16.51
N ASN A 245 18.38 -10.30 15.40
CA ASN A 245 18.57 -11.75 15.34
C ASN A 245 20.05 -12.13 15.49
N GLY A 246 20.96 -11.36 14.85
CA GLY A 246 22.40 -11.52 15.02
C GLY A 246 22.87 -11.36 16.45
N GLN A 247 22.29 -10.43 17.20
CA GLN A 247 22.57 -10.28 18.64
C GLN A 247 22.13 -11.51 19.45
N SER A 248 20.97 -12.09 19.10
CA SER A 248 20.47 -13.34 19.71
C SER A 248 21.41 -14.52 19.44
N LEU A 249 21.92 -14.61 18.21
CA LEU A 249 22.92 -15.61 17.82
C LEU A 249 24.21 -15.46 18.64
N VAL A 250 24.78 -14.25 18.69
CA VAL A 250 26.01 -13.97 19.47
C VAL A 250 25.81 -14.28 20.96
N ARG A 251 24.63 -13.97 21.51
CA ARG A 251 24.30 -14.30 22.88
C ARG A 251 24.34 -15.81 23.11
N ALA A 252 23.69 -16.60 22.26
CA ALA A 252 23.69 -18.07 22.37
C ALA A 252 25.11 -18.64 22.31
N ILE A 253 25.98 -18.10 21.45
CA ILE A 253 27.39 -18.52 21.35
C ILE A 253 28.17 -18.16 22.62
N LYS A 254 27.95 -16.97 23.19
CA LYS A 254 28.59 -16.57 24.45
C LYS A 254 28.11 -17.45 25.62
N ASP A 255 26.82 -17.71 25.72
CA ASP A 255 26.22 -18.55 26.75
C ASP A 255 26.80 -19.96 26.68
N GLN A 256 27.01 -20.52 25.47
CA GLN A 256 27.74 -21.75 25.27
C GLN A 256 29.19 -21.71 25.77
N ALA A 257 29.91 -20.63 25.43
CA ALA A 257 31.31 -20.45 25.83
C ALA A 257 31.50 -20.41 27.35
N ILE A 258 30.56 -19.90 28.12
CA ILE A 258 30.58 -19.78 29.58
C ILE A 258 29.93 -20.99 30.28
N GLY A 259 29.32 -21.90 29.52
CA GLY A 259 28.68 -23.10 30.07
C GLY A 259 27.34 -22.81 30.78
N ILE A 260 26.65 -21.74 30.42
CA ILE A 260 25.27 -21.47 30.82
C ILE A 260 24.34 -22.26 29.89
N ASP A 261 23.37 -22.94 30.46
CA ASP A 261 22.46 -23.88 29.76
C ASP A 261 21.85 -23.34 28.48
N GLY A 262 21.90 -24.16 27.45
CA GLY A 262 21.27 -23.89 26.13
C GLY A 262 21.77 -24.79 25.01
N ALA A 263 22.96 -25.35 25.15
CA ALA A 263 23.50 -26.27 24.19
C ALA A 263 23.62 -27.69 24.78
N ALA A 264 23.16 -28.69 24.02
CA ALA A 264 23.35 -30.06 24.41
C ALA A 264 24.80 -30.46 24.10
N HIS A 265 25.52 -30.91 25.12
CA HIS A 265 26.78 -31.65 24.94
C HIS A 265 26.47 -32.98 24.26
N VAL A 266 27.12 -33.22 23.13
CA VAL A 266 26.81 -34.44 22.32
C VAL A 266 27.87 -35.51 22.52
N ALA A 267 29.15 -35.14 22.50
CA ALA A 267 30.25 -36.06 22.62
C ALA A 267 31.56 -35.38 23.01
N ASP A 268 32.36 -36.09 23.75
CA ASP A 268 33.79 -35.76 23.96
C ASP A 268 34.60 -36.32 22.79
N VAL A 269 35.52 -35.52 22.32
CA VAL A 269 36.46 -35.85 21.26
C VAL A 269 37.87 -35.72 21.81
N ASP A 270 38.81 -36.52 21.35
CA ASP A 270 40.21 -36.48 21.77
C ASP A 270 40.42 -36.56 23.30
N GLY A 271 39.77 -37.54 23.90
CA GLY A 271 39.91 -37.80 25.34
C GLY A 271 39.35 -36.69 26.23
N GLY A 272 38.34 -35.92 25.75
CA GLY A 272 37.68 -34.87 26.50
C GLY A 272 38.30 -33.49 26.36
N ARG A 273 39.32 -33.31 25.50
CA ARG A 273 39.93 -32.03 25.21
C ARG A 273 39.08 -31.18 24.26
N ALA A 274 38.27 -31.84 23.44
CA ALA A 274 37.33 -31.17 22.55
C ALA A 274 35.91 -31.65 22.81
N ARG A 275 34.94 -30.80 22.66
CA ARG A 275 33.51 -31.05 22.90
C ARG A 275 32.69 -30.67 21.68
N LEU A 276 31.87 -31.61 21.24
CA LEU A 276 30.85 -31.34 20.22
C LEU A 276 29.57 -30.93 20.93
N TRP A 277 28.99 -29.83 20.50
CA TRP A 277 27.76 -29.32 21.06
C TRP A 277 26.73 -28.99 19.98
N LEU A 278 25.44 -29.03 20.36
CA LEU A 278 24.29 -28.60 19.54
C LEU A 278 23.46 -27.58 20.30
N SER A 279 22.95 -26.60 19.61
CA SER A 279 22.03 -25.61 20.17
C SER A 279 20.95 -25.25 19.19
N ALA A 280 19.80 -24.84 19.71
CA ALA A 280 18.71 -24.26 18.93
C ALA A 280 18.44 -22.84 19.45
N VAL A 281 18.35 -21.90 18.54
CA VAL A 281 18.07 -20.50 18.85
C VAL A 281 16.78 -20.11 18.18
N GLY A 282 15.86 -19.52 18.94
CA GLY A 282 14.62 -18.95 18.44
C GLY A 282 14.45 -17.51 18.93
N ASN A 283 13.99 -16.62 18.06
CA ASN A 283 13.64 -15.25 18.40
C ASN A 283 12.35 -14.86 17.70
N TRP A 284 11.36 -14.43 18.48
CA TRP A 284 10.10 -13.89 17.99
C TRP A 284 10.05 -12.42 18.33
N SER A 285 10.08 -11.60 17.33
CA SER A 285 10.16 -10.15 17.52
C SER A 285 9.08 -9.44 16.72
N LYS A 286 8.72 -8.26 17.24
CA LYS A 286 7.79 -7.35 16.57
C LYS A 286 8.39 -5.95 16.67
N MET A 287 8.48 -5.29 15.54
CA MET A 287 8.86 -3.90 15.45
C MET A 287 7.63 -3.07 15.08
N ASP A 288 7.34 -2.09 15.92
CA ASP A 288 6.29 -1.10 15.72
C ASP A 288 6.95 0.27 15.85
N ARG A 289 7.15 0.93 14.72
CA ARG A 289 7.83 2.23 14.67
C ARG A 289 6.85 3.26 14.10
N ALA A 290 6.80 4.43 14.69
CA ALA A 290 5.97 5.52 14.20
C ALA A 290 6.33 5.86 12.75
N GLY A 291 5.33 5.87 11.87
CA GLY A 291 5.49 6.16 10.45
C GLY A 291 6.06 5.03 9.58
N ALA A 292 6.19 3.81 10.11
CA ALA A 292 6.62 2.63 9.36
C ALA A 292 5.63 1.47 9.51
N SER A 293 5.63 0.54 8.58
CA SER A 293 4.80 -0.67 8.67
C SER A 293 5.23 -1.53 9.85
N LYS A 294 4.24 -2.04 10.59
CA LYS A 294 4.50 -3.04 11.63
C LYS A 294 5.09 -4.28 11.01
N LEU A 295 6.24 -4.74 11.51
CA LEU A 295 6.89 -5.96 11.08
C LEU A 295 6.99 -6.96 12.22
N LYS A 296 6.72 -8.22 11.93
CA LYS A 296 6.99 -9.35 12.80
C LYS A 296 8.09 -10.18 12.17
N ALA A 297 9.01 -10.69 12.99
CA ALA A 297 10.03 -11.64 12.56
C ALA A 297 10.02 -12.87 13.45
N ASP A 298 9.99 -14.01 12.80
CA ASP A 298 10.12 -15.33 13.40
C ASP A 298 11.47 -15.89 12.93
N PHE A 299 12.46 -15.97 13.81
CA PHE A 299 13.80 -16.48 13.55
C PHE A 299 14.03 -17.80 14.28
N TYR A 300 14.52 -18.80 13.58
CA TYR A 300 14.90 -20.11 14.14
C TYR A 300 16.17 -20.61 13.48
N THR A 301 17.13 -21.05 14.26
CA THR A 301 18.35 -21.67 13.74
C THR A 301 18.83 -22.82 14.63
N GLY A 302 19.34 -23.85 14.00
CA GLY A 302 20.12 -24.89 14.65
C GLY A 302 21.60 -24.61 14.50
N LEU A 303 22.36 -24.80 15.57
CA LEU A 303 23.81 -24.64 15.60
C LEU A 303 24.47 -25.91 15.99
N VAL A 304 25.59 -26.21 15.35
CA VAL A 304 26.54 -27.27 15.74
C VAL A 304 27.92 -26.64 15.91
N GLY A 305 28.61 -26.97 16.94
CA GLY A 305 29.95 -26.44 17.18
C GLY A 305 30.89 -27.43 17.81
N LEU A 306 32.16 -27.17 17.59
CA LEU A 306 33.27 -27.87 18.23
C LEU A 306 34.06 -26.88 19.07
N GLU A 307 34.26 -27.20 20.35
CA GLU A 307 34.98 -26.38 21.31
C GLU A 307 36.16 -27.18 21.86
N ALA A 308 37.32 -26.59 21.99
CA ALA A 308 38.51 -27.25 22.54
C ALA A 308 39.16 -26.37 23.63
N ASP A 309 39.58 -27.01 24.71
CA ASP A 309 40.41 -26.41 25.75
C ASP A 309 41.87 -26.38 25.28
N ILE A 310 42.40 -25.19 25.01
CA ILE A 310 43.81 -25.01 24.62
C ILE A 310 44.69 -25.19 25.85
N ASN A 311 44.24 -24.74 27.02
CA ASN A 311 44.82 -24.95 28.34
C ASN A 311 43.73 -24.67 29.39
N ALA A 312 44.10 -24.77 30.69
CA ALA A 312 43.18 -24.60 31.80
C ALA A 312 42.42 -23.27 31.80
N ASN A 313 42.97 -22.22 31.16
CA ASN A 313 42.41 -20.87 31.16
C ASN A 313 41.84 -20.42 29.83
N ASN A 314 42.09 -21.14 28.73
CA ASN A 314 41.73 -20.71 27.39
C ASN A 314 41.04 -21.83 26.64
N LYS A 315 39.88 -21.50 26.07
CA LYS A 315 39.15 -22.33 25.13
C LYS A 315 38.87 -21.59 23.83
N VAL A 316 38.75 -22.31 22.76
CA VAL A 316 38.36 -21.85 21.46
C VAL A 316 37.30 -22.74 20.87
N GLY A 317 36.42 -22.21 20.07
CA GLY A 317 35.38 -22.98 19.38
C GLY A 317 35.10 -22.42 17.99
N VAL A 318 34.57 -23.28 17.18
CA VAL A 318 34.02 -22.96 15.88
C VAL A 318 32.58 -23.45 15.85
N PHE A 319 31.75 -22.77 15.08
CA PHE A 319 30.36 -23.17 14.92
C PHE A 319 29.91 -23.00 13.47
N PHE A 320 28.93 -23.82 13.12
CA PHE A 320 28.15 -23.69 11.90
C PHE A 320 26.67 -23.80 12.26
N GLY A 321 25.79 -23.13 11.50
CA GLY A 321 24.37 -23.17 11.72
C GLY A 321 23.57 -22.94 10.46
N ALA A 322 22.35 -23.48 10.48
CA ALA A 322 21.37 -23.26 9.42
C ALA A 322 19.99 -23.00 10.03
N GLY A 323 19.27 -22.09 9.43
CA GLY A 323 17.97 -21.67 9.94
C GLY A 323 17.11 -20.99 8.92
N LYS A 324 16.03 -20.41 9.42
CA LYS A 324 15.08 -19.64 8.63
C LYS A 324 14.62 -18.42 9.39
N THR A 325 14.44 -17.34 8.65
CA THR A 325 13.77 -16.13 9.16
C THR A 325 12.55 -15.82 8.30
N LYS A 326 11.42 -15.55 8.97
CA LYS A 326 10.19 -15.11 8.29
C LYS A 326 9.84 -13.72 8.77
N PHE A 327 9.77 -12.78 7.85
CA PHE A 327 9.31 -11.43 8.11
C PHE A 327 7.91 -11.26 7.53
N LYS A 328 6.99 -10.67 8.32
CA LYS A 328 5.60 -10.38 7.92
C LYS A 328 5.29 -8.93 8.24
N GLY A 329 4.93 -8.17 7.22
CA GLY A 329 4.66 -6.73 7.30
C GLY A 329 3.25 -6.33 6.90
N GLY A 330 3.04 -5.04 6.76
CA GLY A 330 1.82 -4.47 6.19
C GLY A 330 1.68 -4.73 4.69
N HIS A 331 0.49 -4.47 4.14
CA HIS A 331 0.16 -4.69 2.72
C HIS A 331 0.51 -6.10 2.22
N ASP A 332 0.27 -7.12 3.07
CA ASP A 332 0.58 -8.54 2.80
C ASP A 332 2.04 -8.81 2.43
N GLY A 333 2.93 -7.84 2.70
CA GLY A 333 4.36 -7.99 2.47
C GLY A 333 4.97 -9.04 3.39
N LYS A 334 5.72 -9.97 2.79
CA LYS A 334 6.48 -10.99 3.52
C LYS A 334 7.85 -11.17 2.89
N ILE A 335 8.82 -11.56 3.73
CA ILE A 335 10.13 -12.03 3.28
C ILE A 335 10.38 -13.35 3.97
N ASP A 336 10.61 -14.39 3.20
CA ASP A 336 11.10 -15.68 3.67
C ASP A 336 12.62 -15.72 3.43
N SER A 337 13.40 -16.15 4.42
CA SER A 337 14.86 -16.17 4.36
C SER A 337 15.38 -17.53 4.80
N ASP A 338 16.28 -18.08 4.01
CA ASP A 338 17.14 -19.21 4.40
C ASP A 338 18.46 -18.65 4.91
N ASP A 339 18.83 -19.03 6.14
CA ASP A 339 19.95 -18.45 6.87
C ASP A 339 21.06 -19.47 7.08
N LEU A 340 22.30 -19.10 6.77
CA LEU A 340 23.50 -19.86 7.08
C LEU A 340 24.39 -19.04 8.02
N HIS A 341 24.89 -19.69 9.06
CA HIS A 341 25.73 -19.05 10.07
C HIS A 341 27.05 -19.80 10.22
N PHE A 342 28.14 -19.09 10.39
CA PHE A 342 29.40 -19.67 10.81
C PHE A 342 30.21 -18.67 11.63
N GLY A 343 31.12 -19.17 12.44
CA GLY A 343 31.98 -18.29 13.19
C GLY A 343 32.96 -19.01 14.09
N ILE A 344 33.73 -18.20 14.77
CA ILE A 344 34.72 -18.63 15.74
C ILE A 344 34.52 -17.85 17.01
N TYR A 345 34.80 -18.47 18.15
CA TYR A 345 34.72 -17.81 19.45
C TYR A 345 35.82 -18.30 20.38
N GLY A 346 36.08 -17.53 21.42
CA GLY A 346 37.03 -17.91 22.44
C GLY A 346 36.65 -17.36 23.79
N GLN A 347 37.18 -18.02 24.81
CA GLN A 347 37.12 -17.55 26.19
C GLN A 347 38.49 -17.62 26.80
N SER A 348 38.89 -16.58 27.53
CA SER A 348 40.11 -16.55 28.32
C SER A 348 39.80 -16.13 29.77
N LYS A 349 40.31 -16.89 30.75
CA LYS A 349 40.13 -16.64 32.18
C LYS A 349 41.45 -16.12 32.78
N PHE A 350 41.39 -14.94 33.38
CA PHE A 350 42.48 -14.32 34.11
C PHE A 350 41.92 -13.88 35.44
N GLU A 351 41.82 -14.81 36.41
CA GLU A 351 41.15 -14.48 37.68
C GLU A 351 41.58 -13.11 38.26
N PRO A 352 40.64 -12.25 38.62
CA PRO A 352 39.17 -12.43 38.65
C PRO A 352 38.41 -11.93 37.36
N VAL A 353 39.01 -12.00 36.21
CA VAL A 353 38.46 -11.49 34.93
C VAL A 353 38.27 -12.63 33.95
N ARG A 354 37.14 -12.62 33.25
CA ARG A 354 36.87 -13.48 32.11
C ARG A 354 36.65 -12.64 30.86
N LEU A 355 37.27 -13.05 29.74
CA LEU A 355 37.10 -12.48 28.41
C LEU A 355 36.35 -13.48 27.54
N ASN A 356 35.26 -13.04 26.89
CA ASN A 356 34.62 -13.77 25.81
C ASN A 356 34.77 -12.92 24.53
N TYR A 357 35.12 -13.54 23.42
CA TYR A 357 35.34 -12.84 22.16
C TYR A 357 35.04 -13.74 20.97
N GLY A 358 34.73 -13.13 19.83
CA GLY A 358 34.48 -13.93 18.64
C GLY A 358 34.07 -13.13 17.41
N PHE A 359 33.90 -13.90 16.37
CA PHE A 359 33.39 -13.45 15.06
C PHE A 359 32.24 -14.36 14.64
N ALA A 360 31.17 -13.77 14.14
CA ALA A 360 30.04 -14.50 13.56
C ALA A 360 29.71 -13.88 12.21
N TYR A 361 29.38 -14.72 11.25
CA TYR A 361 28.90 -14.33 9.94
C TYR A 361 27.60 -15.06 9.63
N THR A 362 26.64 -14.30 9.11
CA THR A 362 25.35 -14.82 8.67
C THR A 362 25.16 -14.43 7.21
N HIS A 363 24.85 -15.43 6.39
CA HIS A 363 24.36 -15.25 5.03
C HIS A 363 22.88 -15.57 5.00
N GLN A 364 22.10 -14.69 4.39
CA GLN A 364 20.65 -14.81 4.23
C GLN A 364 20.30 -14.77 2.76
N ASP A 365 19.60 -15.77 2.28
CA ASP A 365 18.97 -15.79 0.96
C ASP A 365 17.49 -15.48 1.15
N ARG A 366 17.04 -14.35 0.61
CA ARG A 366 15.75 -13.75 0.89
C ARG A 366 14.85 -13.71 -0.33
N ASP A 367 13.67 -14.30 -0.20
CA ASP A 367 12.56 -14.20 -1.14
C ASP A 367 11.48 -13.29 -0.59
N ALA A 368 11.29 -12.14 -1.22
CA ALA A 368 10.27 -11.20 -0.82
C ALA A 368 9.03 -11.32 -1.71
N ASN A 369 7.87 -11.06 -1.13
CA ASN A 369 6.62 -10.90 -1.85
C ASN A 369 5.87 -9.72 -1.26
N SER A 370 5.44 -8.80 -2.10
CA SER A 370 4.62 -7.66 -1.70
C SER A 370 3.67 -7.25 -2.81
N ALA A 371 2.55 -6.66 -2.42
CA ALA A 371 1.67 -5.97 -3.35
C ALA A 371 2.09 -4.50 -3.40
N LEU A 372 2.41 -4.01 -4.58
CA LEU A 372 2.60 -2.59 -4.87
C LEU A 372 1.29 -2.05 -5.42
N PHE A 373 0.93 -0.85 -5.03
CA PHE A 373 -0.27 -0.20 -5.52
C PHE A 373 0.10 1.08 -6.25
N TYR A 374 -0.50 1.26 -7.40
CA TYR A 374 -0.56 2.53 -8.07
C TYR A 374 -2.04 2.86 -8.28
N LYS A 375 -2.55 3.82 -7.49
CA LYS A 375 -3.99 4.08 -7.37
C LYS A 375 -4.73 2.79 -6.95
N ASN A 376 -5.71 2.34 -7.72
CA ASN A 376 -6.48 1.10 -7.48
C ASN A 376 -5.90 -0.14 -8.19
N GLN A 377 -4.76 -0.02 -8.84
CA GLN A 377 -4.12 -1.13 -9.53
C GLN A 377 -3.08 -1.78 -8.63
N ALA A 378 -3.20 -3.08 -8.42
CA ALA A 378 -2.23 -3.87 -7.67
C ALA A 378 -1.24 -4.55 -8.62
N PHE A 379 0.04 -4.47 -8.29
CA PHE A 379 1.14 -5.13 -8.98
C PHE A 379 1.85 -6.04 -7.98
N ALA A 380 2.15 -7.26 -8.38
CA ALA A 380 2.95 -8.15 -7.55
C ALA A 380 4.44 -7.82 -7.73
N ALA A 381 5.16 -7.69 -6.62
CA ALA A 381 6.61 -7.60 -6.60
C ALA A 381 7.18 -8.78 -5.81
N SER A 382 8.09 -9.53 -6.42
CA SER A 382 8.66 -10.75 -5.82
C SER A 382 10.18 -10.79 -6.03
N PRO A 383 10.94 -9.80 -5.49
CA PRO A 383 12.38 -9.80 -5.62
C PRO A 383 13.03 -10.84 -4.70
N SER A 384 14.10 -11.47 -5.21
CA SER A 384 15.02 -12.30 -4.43
C SER A 384 16.37 -11.59 -4.32
N TYR A 385 16.96 -11.59 -3.12
CA TYR A 385 18.24 -10.92 -2.86
C TYR A 385 18.93 -11.49 -1.64
N ASN A 386 20.25 -11.26 -1.54
CA ASN A 386 21.02 -11.70 -0.40
C ASN A 386 21.24 -10.58 0.63
N ALA A 387 21.35 -10.99 1.90
CA ALA A 387 21.86 -10.13 2.95
C ALA A 387 22.96 -10.83 3.74
N LYS A 388 23.95 -10.07 4.16
CA LYS A 388 25.18 -10.57 4.80
C LYS A 388 25.45 -9.76 6.06
N LEU A 389 25.50 -10.43 7.21
CA LEU A 389 25.76 -9.79 8.50
C LEU A 389 27.08 -10.32 9.05
N ALA A 390 28.07 -9.44 9.15
CA ALA A 390 29.33 -9.73 9.83
C ALA A 390 29.32 -9.10 11.23
N GLN A 391 29.80 -9.84 12.24
CA GLN A 391 29.77 -9.42 13.64
C GLN A 391 31.09 -9.76 14.30
N ILE A 392 31.67 -8.79 15.02
CA ILE A 392 32.80 -8.99 15.92
C ILE A 392 32.30 -8.59 17.32
N PHE A 393 32.51 -9.44 18.29
CA PHE A 393 32.07 -9.18 19.64
C PHE A 393 33.16 -9.47 20.67
N GLY A 394 33.10 -8.72 21.77
CA GLY A 394 33.94 -8.89 22.92
C GLY A 394 33.20 -8.55 24.21
N GLU A 395 33.47 -9.29 25.27
CA GLU A 395 32.87 -9.09 26.59
C GLU A 395 33.90 -9.34 27.67
N VAL A 396 33.92 -8.47 28.66
CA VAL A 396 34.73 -8.58 29.87
C VAL A 396 33.81 -8.78 31.05
N ALA A 397 33.97 -9.82 31.82
CA ALA A 397 33.23 -10.09 33.03
C ALA A 397 34.18 -10.15 34.27
N TYR A 398 33.73 -9.62 35.42
CA TYR A 398 34.41 -9.76 36.69
C TYR A 398 33.78 -10.91 37.47
N THR A 399 34.57 -11.96 37.74
CA THR A 399 34.12 -13.22 38.36
C THR A 399 34.38 -13.30 39.88
N GLY A 400 34.94 -12.25 40.47
CA GLY A 400 35.37 -12.24 41.88
C GLY A 400 34.33 -11.77 42.89
N LEU A 401 33.08 -11.46 42.49
CA LEU A 401 32.07 -10.91 43.40
C LEU A 401 31.17 -12.02 43.96
N ASN A 402 31.41 -12.42 45.20
CA ASN A 402 30.62 -13.40 45.92
C ASN A 402 29.75 -12.73 47.00
N LEU A 403 28.45 -12.88 46.93
CA LEU A 403 27.47 -12.39 47.90
C LEU A 403 26.85 -13.57 48.65
N GLY A 404 27.64 -14.20 49.54
CA GLY A 404 27.22 -15.39 50.27
C GLY A 404 27.09 -16.63 49.37
N THR A 405 25.85 -17.09 49.13
CA THR A 405 25.57 -18.23 48.26
C THR A 405 25.39 -17.87 46.79
N VAL A 406 25.45 -16.59 46.44
CA VAL A 406 25.23 -16.08 45.09
C VAL A 406 26.52 -15.50 44.52
N ASN A 407 26.93 -16.01 43.34
CA ASN A 407 28.02 -15.43 42.58
C ASN A 407 27.42 -14.43 41.59
N VAL A 408 27.93 -13.21 41.61
CA VAL A 408 27.51 -12.13 40.73
C VAL A 408 28.67 -11.80 39.80
N GLU A 409 28.43 -11.87 38.50
CA GLU A 409 29.43 -11.58 37.47
C GLU A 409 29.00 -10.36 36.63
N PRO A 410 29.29 -9.13 37.09
CA PRO A 410 29.07 -7.96 36.26
C PRO A 410 29.94 -8.02 35.02
N TYR A 411 29.36 -7.63 33.90
CA TYR A 411 30.06 -7.64 32.62
C TYR A 411 29.77 -6.38 31.80
N VAL A 412 30.67 -6.08 30.88
CA VAL A 412 30.49 -5.12 29.79
C VAL A 412 30.89 -5.75 28.49
N GLY A 413 30.06 -5.59 27.45
CA GLY A 413 30.32 -6.14 26.15
C GLY A 413 30.14 -5.10 25.06
N LEU A 414 30.90 -5.26 23.98
CA LEU A 414 30.79 -4.48 22.76
C LEU A 414 30.64 -5.45 21.58
N ALA A 415 29.82 -5.06 20.62
CA ALA A 415 29.72 -5.74 19.33
C ALA A 415 29.76 -4.69 18.20
N TRP A 416 30.60 -4.96 17.23
CA TRP A 416 30.55 -4.28 15.94
C TRP A 416 29.82 -5.16 14.94
N MET A 417 28.86 -4.56 14.22
CA MET A 417 28.03 -5.26 13.25
C MET A 417 28.01 -4.51 11.93
N HIS A 418 28.20 -5.24 10.85
CA HIS A 418 28.08 -4.72 9.51
C HIS A 418 27.11 -5.58 8.70
N LEU A 419 26.00 -4.96 8.31
CA LEU A 419 25.00 -5.58 7.44
C LEU A 419 25.10 -4.99 6.04
N SER A 420 25.19 -5.84 5.05
CA SER A 420 25.07 -5.50 3.64
C SER A 420 23.94 -6.30 3.03
N ALA A 421 23.04 -5.65 2.29
CA ALA A 421 22.02 -6.30 1.49
C ALA A 421 22.29 -5.95 0.02
N ASP A 422 22.13 -6.93 -0.85
CA ASP A 422 22.30 -6.72 -2.29
C ASP A 422 21.15 -5.84 -2.83
N ASP A 423 21.42 -5.06 -3.86
CA ASP A 423 20.40 -4.32 -4.61
C ASP A 423 19.55 -5.32 -5.39
N PHE A 424 18.28 -5.01 -5.54
CA PHE A 424 17.37 -5.79 -6.37
C PHE A 424 16.59 -4.86 -7.31
N SER A 425 16.31 -5.37 -8.51
CA SER A 425 15.41 -4.77 -9.48
C SER A 425 14.33 -5.79 -9.85
N ASN A 426 13.09 -5.35 -9.99
CA ASN A 426 11.97 -6.15 -10.48
C ASN A 426 11.89 -6.05 -12.00
#